data_409aebb54188e2064ccb54b3f7b29434
#
_entry.id   409aebb54188e2064ccb54b3f7b29434
#
_cell.length_a   1.000
_cell.length_b   1.000
_cell.length_c   1.000
_cell.angle_alpha   90.00
_cell.angle_beta   90.00
_cell.angle_gamma   90.00
#
_symmetry.space_group_name_H-M   'P 1'
#
loop_
_entity.id
_entity.type
_entity.pdbx_description
1 polymer ?
#
loop_
_entity_poly.entity_id
_entity_poly.type
_entity_poly.pdbx_seq_one_letter_code
_entity_poly.pdbx_strand_id
1 'polypeptide(L)'
;MLPRLWGSGKFSAIDAASLEYLRGLGVDYVWYTGVIRHATRKADEGCTPSHEQIVKGEAGSPYAITDYYDVNPYLAENPEHRMKEFLQLVERTHSWGLKVIMDFVPNHVARDYNSLAAPADVRSLGADDDTSYHWSPENDFYYYPGETLRLPEPCKGNAFYEYPAKASGNCFSPAPGVNDWYETIKLNYCDFYTGTWEKMYEIVRFWALKGVDGFRCDMVELVPASFMKWLIARIKDEFPQVIFIAEVYEKEKYRMYVDEVGFDLLYDKSGLYDTVRAVTCDGKSACALTWNWQFLDNLQPRMLDFLENHDEQRVASDFFAGSAEAGYAALGVSLLLNTAPFMLYFGQEVGERGMDNEPFSGVNGRTSIFDWWKVASLQALYAYIHDSQKGLSAHQRAVLERYREVLKLAKRPAFAEGKTFDLGYCQGATFNPDRHFAFLRSDGTETWLVVANFGSDAGITIRIPIEAADYLGTSLSTPVTLNVPECDFVVTRI
;
A
#
# COMPACT_ATOMS: atom_id res chain seq x y z
N MET A 1 -2.28 -4.30 -6.03
CA MET A 1 -2.87 -5.59 -6.51
C MET A 1 -1.93 -6.73 -6.20
N LEU A 2 -2.39 -7.82 -5.61
CA LEU A 2 -1.62 -9.04 -5.38
C LEU A 2 -1.95 -10.04 -6.52
N PRO A 3 -1.06 -10.25 -7.51
CA PRO A 3 -1.38 -11.00 -8.73
C PRO A 3 -1.91 -12.41 -8.49
N ARG A 4 -1.41 -13.12 -7.46
CA ARG A 4 -1.86 -14.49 -7.16
C ARG A 4 -3.34 -14.62 -6.77
N LEU A 5 -3.99 -13.53 -6.35
CA LEU A 5 -5.41 -13.51 -6.01
C LEU A 5 -6.30 -13.07 -7.19
N TRP A 6 -5.71 -12.68 -8.32
CA TRP A 6 -6.44 -12.16 -9.48
C TRP A 6 -6.62 -13.23 -10.56
N GLY A 7 -7.85 -13.53 -10.94
CA GLY A 7 -8.19 -14.49 -11.98
C GLY A 7 -7.57 -15.87 -11.74
N SER A 8 -6.70 -16.33 -12.66
CA SER A 8 -5.97 -17.59 -12.49
C SER A 8 -4.86 -17.52 -11.43
N GLY A 9 -4.44 -16.33 -11.04
CA GLY A 9 -3.28 -16.10 -10.17
C GLY A 9 -1.96 -16.02 -10.95
N LYS A 10 -2.02 -15.90 -12.27
CA LYS A 10 -0.87 -15.83 -13.16
C LYS A 10 -0.68 -14.41 -13.73
N PHE A 11 0.53 -14.08 -14.17
CA PHE A 11 0.80 -12.81 -14.87
C PHE A 11 -0.09 -12.61 -16.11
N SER A 12 -0.46 -13.70 -16.78
CA SER A 12 -1.37 -13.70 -17.93
C SER A 12 -2.80 -13.27 -17.59
N ALA A 13 -3.25 -13.48 -16.33
CA ALA A 13 -4.58 -13.07 -15.91
C ALA A 13 -4.74 -11.55 -15.80
N ILE A 14 -3.63 -10.81 -15.70
CA ILE A 14 -3.65 -9.35 -15.79
C ILE A 14 -3.55 -8.97 -17.27
N ASP A 15 -4.62 -9.23 -17.98
CA ASP A 15 -4.74 -9.10 -19.43
C ASP A 15 -5.25 -7.70 -19.85
N ALA A 16 -5.54 -7.56 -21.16
CA ALA A 16 -6.03 -6.31 -21.73
C ALA A 16 -7.33 -5.83 -21.07
N ALA A 17 -8.28 -6.74 -20.77
CA ALA A 17 -9.55 -6.39 -20.14
C ALA A 17 -9.35 -5.88 -18.71
N SER A 18 -8.44 -6.51 -17.94
CA SER A 18 -8.05 -6.06 -16.60
C SER A 18 -7.42 -4.67 -16.63
N LEU A 19 -6.53 -4.40 -17.58
CA LEU A 19 -5.84 -3.10 -17.69
C LEU A 19 -6.75 -1.99 -18.21
N GLU A 20 -7.65 -2.32 -19.15
CA GLU A 20 -8.71 -1.41 -19.62
C GLU A 20 -9.63 -1.00 -18.45
N TYR A 21 -10.03 -1.96 -17.61
CA TYR A 21 -10.82 -1.70 -16.41
C TYR A 21 -10.10 -0.74 -15.46
N LEU A 22 -8.84 -0.99 -15.12
CA LEU A 22 -8.05 -0.11 -14.26
C LEU A 22 -7.93 1.30 -14.85
N ARG A 23 -7.63 1.42 -16.13
CA ARG A 23 -7.58 2.70 -16.83
C ARG A 23 -8.94 3.41 -16.79
N GLY A 24 -10.04 2.67 -16.95
CA GLY A 24 -11.41 3.17 -16.86
C GLY A 24 -11.78 3.72 -15.48
N LEU A 25 -11.14 3.23 -14.41
CA LEU A 25 -11.23 3.79 -13.06
C LEU A 25 -10.37 5.06 -12.88
N GLY A 26 -9.53 5.43 -13.85
CA GLY A 26 -8.63 6.58 -13.76
C GLY A 26 -7.32 6.26 -13.01
N VAL A 27 -6.92 5.00 -12.95
CA VAL A 27 -5.63 4.58 -12.38
C VAL A 27 -4.49 5.08 -13.25
N ASP A 28 -3.41 5.56 -12.63
CA ASP A 28 -2.17 6.00 -13.28
C ASP A 28 -1.03 4.99 -13.04
N TYR A 29 -0.99 4.37 -11.85
CA TYR A 29 0.02 3.39 -11.45
C TYR A 29 -0.64 2.10 -10.96
N VAL A 30 -0.06 0.95 -11.29
CA VAL A 30 -0.43 -0.34 -10.73
C VAL A 30 0.71 -0.86 -9.87
N TRP A 31 0.48 -0.97 -8.57
CA TRP A 31 1.42 -1.61 -7.67
C TRP A 31 1.14 -3.12 -7.63
N TYR A 32 2.09 -3.89 -8.16
CA TYR A 32 2.08 -5.34 -8.16
C TYR A 32 2.83 -5.88 -6.94
N THR A 33 2.11 -6.23 -5.88
CA THR A 33 2.66 -6.78 -4.65
C THR A 33 2.97 -8.26 -4.79
N GLY A 34 4.08 -8.73 -4.19
CA GLY A 34 4.43 -10.14 -4.10
C GLY A 34 4.91 -10.74 -5.43
N VAL A 35 5.45 -9.92 -6.33
CA VAL A 35 6.01 -10.40 -7.61
C VAL A 35 7.46 -10.84 -7.50
N ILE A 36 8.25 -10.26 -6.59
CA ILE A 36 9.63 -10.71 -6.34
C ILE A 36 9.59 -12.10 -5.71
N ARG A 37 10.59 -12.93 -6.02
CA ARG A 37 10.69 -14.28 -5.47
C ARG A 37 10.86 -14.26 -3.96
N HIS A 38 9.93 -14.90 -3.26
CA HIS A 38 9.87 -14.96 -1.80
C HIS A 38 9.65 -16.38 -1.30
N ALA A 39 9.88 -16.60 -0.01
CA ALA A 39 9.75 -17.91 0.63
C ALA A 39 8.31 -18.43 0.56
N THR A 40 8.14 -19.70 0.21
CA THR A 40 6.83 -20.39 0.13
C THR A 40 6.98 -21.86 0.45
N ARG A 41 5.93 -22.49 1.00
CA ARG A 41 5.86 -23.95 1.21
C ARG A 41 5.40 -24.69 -0.06
N LYS A 42 4.86 -23.98 -1.03
CA LYS A 42 4.31 -24.60 -2.23
C LYS A 42 5.42 -25.26 -3.04
N ALA A 43 5.22 -26.53 -3.40
CA ALA A 43 6.11 -27.32 -4.23
C ALA A 43 5.41 -27.65 -5.54
N ASP A 44 5.58 -26.82 -6.56
CA ASP A 44 5.15 -27.12 -7.93
C ASP A 44 6.35 -27.59 -8.77
N GLU A 45 6.10 -28.24 -9.91
CA GLU A 45 7.12 -28.70 -10.82
C GLU A 45 8.06 -27.55 -11.24
N GLY A 46 9.36 -27.76 -11.10
CA GLY A 46 10.38 -26.76 -11.41
C GLY A 46 10.61 -25.71 -10.29
N CYS A 47 9.96 -25.84 -9.14
CA CYS A 47 10.09 -24.92 -8.02
C CYS A 47 10.54 -25.65 -6.76
N THR A 48 11.52 -25.09 -6.04
CA THR A 48 11.98 -25.61 -4.76
C THR A 48 11.28 -24.81 -3.65
N PRO A 49 10.52 -25.47 -2.76
CA PRO A 49 9.90 -24.80 -1.62
C PRO A 49 10.95 -24.44 -0.56
N SER A 50 10.64 -23.39 0.21
CA SER A 50 11.35 -23.06 1.44
C SER A 50 11.02 -24.07 2.55
N HIS A 51 11.85 -24.13 3.58
CA HIS A 51 11.59 -24.99 4.73
C HIS A 51 10.35 -24.53 5.49
N GLU A 52 9.44 -25.45 5.83
CA GLU A 52 8.14 -25.14 6.42
C GLU A 52 8.18 -24.29 7.70
N GLN A 53 9.24 -24.41 8.50
CA GLN A 53 9.40 -23.70 9.76
C GLN A 53 9.79 -22.21 9.60
N ILE A 54 10.19 -21.79 8.40
CA ILE A 54 10.57 -20.41 8.09
C ILE A 54 9.62 -19.76 7.08
N VAL A 55 8.38 -20.26 7.00
CA VAL A 55 7.34 -19.71 6.10
C VAL A 55 6.04 -19.54 6.85
N LYS A 56 5.51 -18.33 6.86
CA LYS A 56 4.17 -18.02 7.40
C LYS A 56 3.09 -18.33 6.36
N GLY A 57 2.10 -19.15 6.73
CA GLY A 57 1.10 -19.66 5.79
C GLY A 57 1.72 -20.61 4.75
N GLU A 58 0.99 -20.90 3.68
CA GLU A 58 1.50 -21.75 2.59
C GLU A 58 2.19 -20.93 1.50
N ALA A 59 1.65 -19.77 1.18
CA ALA A 59 2.19 -18.87 0.17
C ALA A 59 3.41 -18.09 0.64
N GLY A 60 3.61 -17.97 1.95
CA GLY A 60 4.66 -17.16 2.54
C GLY A 60 4.40 -15.66 2.49
N SER A 61 5.20 -14.93 3.22
CA SER A 61 5.17 -13.47 3.18
C SER A 61 5.78 -12.96 1.86
N PRO A 62 5.08 -12.09 1.12
CA PRO A 62 5.67 -11.39 -0.03
C PRO A 62 6.93 -10.59 0.29
N TYR A 63 7.17 -10.31 1.57
CA TYR A 63 8.30 -9.54 2.09
C TYR A 63 9.48 -10.41 2.56
N ALA A 64 9.32 -11.73 2.66
CA ALA A 64 10.40 -12.67 2.93
C ALA A 64 11.10 -13.05 1.60
N ILE A 65 11.88 -12.12 1.05
CA ILE A 65 12.51 -12.24 -0.26
C ILE A 65 13.62 -13.30 -0.23
N THR A 66 13.55 -14.28 -1.15
CA THR A 66 14.59 -15.31 -1.33
C THR A 66 15.59 -14.99 -2.43
N ASP A 67 15.17 -14.18 -3.43
CA ASP A 67 16.02 -13.72 -4.51
C ASP A 67 15.52 -12.39 -5.06
N TYR A 68 16.27 -11.31 -4.88
CA TYR A 68 15.88 -9.98 -5.37
C TYR A 68 15.95 -9.83 -6.88
N TYR A 69 16.66 -10.70 -7.58
CA TYR A 69 16.85 -10.62 -9.04
C TYR A 69 15.89 -11.53 -9.82
N ASP A 70 14.96 -12.17 -9.10
CA ASP A 70 14.00 -13.11 -9.67
C ASP A 70 12.56 -12.75 -9.31
N VAL A 71 11.62 -13.26 -10.11
CA VAL A 71 10.19 -13.16 -9.81
C VAL A 71 9.64 -14.49 -9.32
N ASN A 72 8.54 -14.42 -8.59
CA ASN A 72 7.86 -15.58 -8.04
C ASN A 72 7.43 -16.55 -9.17
N PRO A 73 8.00 -17.76 -9.24
CA PRO A 73 7.74 -18.69 -10.34
C PRO A 73 6.28 -19.17 -10.42
N TYR A 74 5.57 -19.14 -9.29
CA TYR A 74 4.17 -19.54 -9.23
C TYR A 74 3.21 -18.56 -9.91
N LEU A 75 3.67 -17.34 -10.24
CA LEU A 75 2.89 -16.34 -10.98
C LEU A 75 3.02 -16.49 -12.51
N ALA A 76 3.95 -17.31 -12.99
CA ALA A 76 4.12 -17.58 -14.43
C ALA A 76 3.31 -18.81 -14.87
N GLU A 77 2.89 -18.84 -16.12
CA GLU A 77 2.32 -20.05 -16.76
C GLU A 77 3.40 -21.13 -16.88
N ASN A 78 4.63 -20.71 -17.26
CA ASN A 78 5.81 -21.56 -17.26
C ASN A 78 6.86 -20.99 -16.29
N PRO A 79 7.15 -21.69 -15.17
CA PRO A 79 8.13 -21.24 -14.18
C PRO A 79 9.51 -20.94 -14.75
N GLU A 80 9.95 -21.64 -15.78
CA GLU A 80 11.25 -21.39 -16.44
C GLU A 80 11.25 -20.06 -17.22
N HIS A 81 10.10 -19.60 -17.66
CA HIS A 81 9.95 -18.34 -18.39
C HIS A 81 9.43 -17.18 -17.54
N ARG A 82 9.37 -17.33 -16.21
CA ARG A 82 8.79 -16.37 -15.25
C ARG A 82 9.22 -14.93 -15.44
N MET A 83 10.51 -14.68 -15.61
CA MET A 83 11.03 -13.34 -15.85
C MET A 83 10.51 -12.75 -17.16
N LYS A 84 10.49 -13.55 -18.24
CA LYS A 84 9.95 -13.12 -19.52
C LYS A 84 8.46 -12.77 -19.42
N GLU A 85 7.68 -13.61 -18.73
CA GLU A 85 6.25 -13.37 -18.56
C GLU A 85 5.97 -12.12 -17.70
N PHE A 86 6.79 -11.87 -16.68
CA PHE A 86 6.72 -10.65 -15.89
C PHE A 86 7.04 -9.41 -16.74
N LEU A 87 8.11 -9.44 -17.54
CA LEU A 87 8.45 -8.34 -18.45
C LEU A 87 7.35 -8.09 -19.50
N GLN A 88 6.69 -9.12 -19.97
CA GLN A 88 5.51 -8.99 -20.82
C GLN A 88 4.32 -8.33 -20.07
N LEU A 89 4.17 -8.58 -18.77
CA LEU A 89 3.18 -7.86 -17.95
C LEU A 89 3.54 -6.37 -17.84
N VAL A 90 4.81 -6.03 -17.59
CA VAL A 90 5.28 -4.64 -17.52
C VAL A 90 4.99 -3.93 -18.86
N GLU A 91 5.42 -4.52 -19.98
CA GLU A 91 5.18 -3.97 -21.32
C GLU A 91 3.70 -3.80 -21.61
N ARG A 92 2.88 -4.80 -21.29
CA ARG A 92 1.43 -4.75 -21.46
C ARG A 92 0.81 -3.63 -20.62
N THR A 93 1.24 -3.46 -19.38
CA THR A 93 0.78 -2.37 -18.49
C THR A 93 1.10 -1.00 -19.10
N HIS A 94 2.33 -0.82 -19.57
CA HIS A 94 2.76 0.41 -20.26
C HIS A 94 1.96 0.67 -21.55
N SER A 95 1.64 -0.36 -22.31
CA SER A 95 0.87 -0.20 -23.56
C SER A 95 -0.54 0.36 -23.32
N TRP A 96 -1.07 0.21 -22.10
CA TRP A 96 -2.33 0.83 -21.66
C TRP A 96 -2.15 2.23 -21.05
N GLY A 97 -0.93 2.79 -21.06
CA GLY A 97 -0.61 4.08 -20.49
C GLY A 97 -0.57 4.08 -18.96
N LEU A 98 -0.47 2.90 -18.34
CA LEU A 98 -0.32 2.70 -16.91
C LEU A 98 1.15 2.49 -16.56
N LYS A 99 1.55 2.82 -15.35
CA LYS A 99 2.90 2.65 -14.81
C LYS A 99 2.95 1.54 -13.77
N VAL A 100 4.13 0.96 -13.56
CA VAL A 100 4.34 -0.19 -12.68
C VAL A 100 5.08 0.21 -11.41
N ILE A 101 4.52 -0.14 -10.26
CA ILE A 101 5.19 -0.07 -8.95
C ILE A 101 5.43 -1.49 -8.44
N MET A 102 6.58 -1.70 -7.82
CA MET A 102 6.94 -2.92 -7.11
C MET A 102 7.34 -2.61 -5.67
N ASP A 103 7.30 -3.63 -4.79
CA ASP A 103 7.86 -3.52 -3.46
C ASP A 103 9.40 -3.53 -3.50
N PHE A 104 10.00 -2.69 -2.69
CA PHE A 104 11.40 -2.76 -2.30
C PHE A 104 11.46 -2.99 -0.79
N VAL A 105 12.09 -4.09 -0.37
CA VAL A 105 12.18 -4.49 1.02
C VAL A 105 13.61 -4.24 1.53
N PRO A 106 13.93 -3.03 2.04
CA PRO A 106 15.31 -2.71 2.41
C PRO A 106 15.75 -3.30 3.75
N ASN A 107 14.81 -3.67 4.63
CA ASN A 107 15.12 -4.02 6.01
C ASN A 107 15.58 -5.45 6.22
N HIS A 108 15.11 -6.40 5.41
CA HIS A 108 15.31 -7.83 5.67
C HIS A 108 15.17 -8.67 4.40
N VAL A 109 15.61 -9.93 4.50
CA VAL A 109 15.45 -10.99 3.50
C VAL A 109 14.90 -12.26 4.15
N ALA A 110 14.48 -13.26 3.37
CA ALA A 110 14.13 -14.59 3.89
C ALA A 110 15.33 -15.29 4.54
N ARG A 111 15.08 -16.25 5.47
CA ARG A 111 16.18 -17.02 6.08
C ARG A 111 16.91 -17.92 5.11
N ASP A 112 16.25 -18.38 4.07
CA ASP A 112 16.84 -19.16 2.98
C ASP A 112 17.20 -18.29 1.75
N TYR A 113 17.48 -17.00 1.98
CA TYR A 113 17.92 -16.09 0.91
C TYR A 113 19.10 -16.68 0.15
N ASN A 114 18.93 -16.78 -1.16
CA ASN A 114 19.97 -17.27 -2.07
C ASN A 114 19.69 -16.72 -3.49
N SER A 115 20.48 -15.74 -3.90
CA SER A 115 20.28 -15.01 -5.16
C SER A 115 20.86 -15.77 -6.35
N LEU A 116 20.16 -16.80 -6.81
CA LEU A 116 20.59 -17.62 -7.94
C LEU A 116 20.43 -16.93 -9.29
N ALA A 117 19.54 -15.95 -9.39
CA ALA A 117 19.28 -15.19 -10.60
C ALA A 117 20.07 -13.87 -10.68
N ALA A 118 20.92 -13.58 -9.71
CA ALA A 118 21.77 -12.41 -9.73
C ALA A 118 22.69 -12.40 -10.96
N PRO A 119 22.98 -11.25 -11.58
CA PRO A 119 24.01 -11.11 -12.59
C PRO A 119 25.36 -11.66 -12.08
N ALA A 120 26.17 -12.24 -12.98
CA ALA A 120 27.40 -12.95 -12.60
C ALA A 120 28.48 -12.08 -11.93
N ASP A 121 28.40 -10.79 -12.12
CA ASP A 121 29.27 -9.76 -11.55
C ASP A 121 28.76 -9.18 -10.22
N VAL A 122 27.53 -9.57 -9.80
CA VAL A 122 26.92 -9.09 -8.57
C VAL A 122 27.26 -10.03 -7.41
N ARG A 123 27.76 -9.47 -6.31
CA ARG A 123 27.99 -10.19 -5.05
C ARG A 123 26.68 -10.29 -4.27
N SER A 124 26.28 -11.51 -3.93
CA SER A 124 25.07 -11.77 -3.14
C SER A 124 25.21 -11.23 -1.72
N LEU A 125 24.11 -10.86 -1.10
CA LEU A 125 24.06 -10.48 0.32
C LEU A 125 24.56 -11.66 1.18
N GLY A 126 25.43 -11.35 2.15
CA GLY A 126 26.02 -12.31 3.07
C GLY A 126 27.17 -13.16 2.51
N ALA A 127 27.53 -13.01 1.22
CA ALA A 127 28.54 -13.85 0.57
C ALA A 127 29.94 -13.65 1.12
N ASP A 128 30.24 -12.47 1.65
CA ASP A 128 31.56 -12.10 2.16
C ASP A 128 31.57 -11.86 3.68
N ASP A 129 30.46 -12.18 4.37
CA ASP A 129 30.31 -11.92 5.80
C ASP A 129 31.25 -12.74 6.67
N ASP A 130 31.90 -12.11 7.63
CA ASP A 130 32.64 -12.78 8.70
C ASP A 130 31.67 -13.12 9.84
N THR A 131 31.27 -14.38 9.90
CA THR A 131 30.32 -14.90 10.87
C THR A 131 30.88 -15.07 12.28
N SER A 132 32.18 -14.77 12.51
CA SER A 132 32.80 -14.79 13.82
C SER A 132 32.47 -13.57 14.70
N TYR A 133 31.91 -12.53 14.12
CA TYR A 133 31.48 -11.30 14.82
C TYR A 133 29.95 -11.20 14.85
N HIS A 134 29.43 -10.69 15.98
CA HIS A 134 28.00 -10.35 16.05
C HIS A 134 27.64 -9.22 15.07
N TRP A 135 28.49 -8.23 14.97
CA TRP A 135 28.38 -7.11 14.08
C TRP A 135 29.74 -6.74 13.49
N SER A 136 29.76 -6.44 12.22
CA SER A 136 30.88 -5.82 11.51
C SER A 136 30.32 -4.85 10.46
N PRO A 137 30.94 -3.71 10.19
CA PRO A 137 30.50 -2.81 9.14
C PRO A 137 30.60 -3.43 7.73
N GLU A 138 31.41 -4.47 7.56
CA GLU A 138 31.59 -5.18 6.29
C GLU A 138 30.58 -6.31 6.08
N ASN A 139 29.84 -6.72 7.14
CA ASN A 139 28.83 -7.75 7.06
C ASN A 139 27.48 -7.20 6.60
N ASP A 140 26.78 -7.95 5.76
CA ASP A 140 25.40 -7.65 5.35
C ASP A 140 24.37 -8.06 6.40
N PHE A 141 24.72 -8.99 7.34
CA PHE A 141 23.83 -9.49 8.37
C PHE A 141 24.44 -9.38 9.78
N TYR A 142 23.57 -9.51 10.79
CA TYR A 142 23.96 -9.63 12.20
C TYR A 142 23.98 -11.10 12.60
N TYR A 143 25.07 -11.58 13.20
CA TYR A 143 25.26 -12.97 13.61
C TYR A 143 25.31 -13.14 15.12
N TYR A 144 25.03 -14.35 15.59
CA TYR A 144 25.23 -14.79 16.98
C TYR A 144 26.26 -15.93 17.02
N PRO A 145 27.56 -15.61 17.05
CA PRO A 145 28.63 -16.62 17.03
C PRO A 145 28.47 -17.58 18.20
N GLY A 146 28.53 -18.88 17.90
CA GLY A 146 28.37 -19.93 18.90
C GLY A 146 26.93 -20.31 19.26
N GLU A 147 25.92 -19.60 18.72
CA GLU A 147 24.50 -19.89 18.96
C GLU A 147 23.79 -20.42 17.71
N THR A 148 22.89 -21.39 17.92
CA THR A 148 21.99 -21.90 16.87
C THR A 148 20.65 -21.19 16.97
N LEU A 149 20.00 -20.93 15.84
CA LEU A 149 18.66 -20.35 15.79
C LEU A 149 17.67 -21.26 16.52
N ARG A 150 16.86 -20.66 17.38
CA ARG A 150 15.74 -21.31 18.08
C ARG A 150 14.44 -20.68 17.61
N LEU A 151 13.74 -21.35 16.68
CA LEU A 151 12.45 -20.88 16.19
C LEU A 151 11.34 -21.06 17.24
N PRO A 152 10.29 -20.19 17.21
CA PRO A 152 9.17 -20.29 18.15
C PRO A 152 8.30 -21.51 17.87
N GLU A 153 7.66 -22.05 18.90
CA GLU A 153 6.56 -23.00 18.75
C GLU A 153 5.30 -22.27 18.17
N PRO A 154 4.54 -22.90 17.28
CA PRO A 154 4.44 -24.34 17.01
C PRO A 154 5.06 -24.77 15.66
N CYS A 155 6.29 -24.41 15.37
CA CYS A 155 6.96 -24.88 14.16
C CYS A 155 7.16 -26.41 14.24
N LYS A 156 6.23 -27.18 13.65
CA LYS A 156 6.29 -28.65 13.59
C LYS A 156 7.05 -29.10 12.34
N GLY A 157 7.83 -30.18 12.47
CA GLY A 157 8.53 -30.80 11.36
C GLY A 157 10.01 -31.05 11.66
N ASN A 158 10.79 -31.38 10.63
CA ASN A 158 12.26 -31.43 10.75
C ASN A 158 12.76 -30.03 11.09
N ALA A 159 13.64 -29.95 12.09
CA ALA A 159 14.14 -28.65 12.55
C ALA A 159 14.92 -27.95 11.44
N PHE A 160 14.53 -26.73 11.14
CA PHE A 160 15.35 -25.82 10.33
C PHE A 160 16.63 -25.50 11.10
N TYR A 161 17.76 -25.64 10.46
CA TYR A 161 19.06 -25.45 11.09
C TYR A 161 19.77 -24.22 10.53
N GLU A 162 20.08 -23.28 11.40
CA GLU A 162 20.90 -22.10 11.08
C GLU A 162 21.97 -21.91 12.17
N TYR A 163 23.24 -21.98 11.76
CA TYR A 163 24.39 -21.74 12.63
C TYR A 163 25.51 -21.02 11.85
N PRO A 164 26.07 -19.92 12.40
CA PRO A 164 25.53 -19.20 13.56
C PRO A 164 24.16 -18.61 13.25
N ALA A 165 23.33 -18.45 14.29
CA ALA A 165 22.03 -17.81 14.15
C ALA A 165 22.21 -16.37 13.67
N LYS A 166 21.19 -15.84 12.95
CA LYS A 166 21.14 -14.44 12.51
C LYS A 166 19.97 -13.71 13.17
N ALA A 167 20.09 -12.39 13.34
CA ALA A 167 18.99 -11.55 13.77
C ALA A 167 17.81 -11.62 12.79
N SER A 168 16.57 -11.59 13.31
CA SER A 168 15.36 -11.48 12.48
C SER A 168 15.12 -10.01 12.08
N GLY A 169 14.27 -9.77 11.08
CA GLY A 169 13.99 -8.43 10.56
C GLY A 169 13.60 -7.38 11.60
N ASN A 170 12.95 -7.79 12.69
CA ASN A 170 12.51 -6.92 13.79
C ASN A 170 13.01 -7.36 15.19
N CYS A 171 13.86 -8.39 15.27
CA CYS A 171 14.27 -8.96 16.56
C CYS A 171 15.75 -9.30 16.58
N PHE A 172 16.50 -8.63 17.46
CA PHE A 172 17.93 -8.91 17.71
C PHE A 172 18.08 -10.01 18.78
N SER A 173 17.74 -11.25 18.39
CA SER A 173 17.86 -12.44 19.25
C SER A 173 18.07 -13.69 18.40
N PRO A 174 18.87 -14.69 18.88
CA PRO A 174 18.93 -16.01 18.27
C PRO A 174 17.68 -16.86 18.54
N ALA A 175 16.70 -16.31 19.31
CA ALA A 175 15.45 -16.96 19.68
C ALA A 175 14.28 -15.97 19.52
N PRO A 176 13.89 -15.62 18.26
CA PRO A 176 12.74 -14.75 18.03
C PRO A 176 11.45 -15.39 18.51
N GLY A 177 10.50 -14.57 18.97
CA GLY A 177 9.16 -15.01 19.39
C GLY A 177 8.23 -15.24 18.22
N VAL A 178 7.02 -15.78 18.52
CA VAL A 178 5.97 -16.07 17.50
C VAL A 178 5.43 -14.81 16.81
N ASN A 179 5.48 -13.67 17.47
CA ASN A 179 5.06 -12.38 16.92
C ASN A 179 6.18 -11.64 16.19
N ASP A 180 7.41 -12.15 16.26
CA ASP A 180 8.52 -11.58 15.51
C ASP A 180 8.50 -12.08 14.05
N TRP A 181 9.32 -11.42 13.21
CA TRP A 181 9.51 -11.84 11.82
C TRP A 181 10.57 -12.95 11.75
N TYR A 182 10.30 -14.08 12.46
CA TYR A 182 11.21 -15.19 12.63
C TYR A 182 11.63 -15.84 11.31
N GLU A 183 10.84 -15.67 10.25
CA GLU A 183 11.08 -16.17 8.89
C GLU A 183 12.09 -15.33 8.11
N THR A 184 12.56 -14.20 8.68
CA THR A 184 13.42 -13.23 8.00
C THR A 184 14.78 -13.06 8.68
N ILE A 185 15.73 -12.48 7.95
CA ILE A 185 17.06 -12.08 8.43
C ILE A 185 17.18 -10.56 8.29
N LYS A 186 17.61 -9.88 9.35
CA LYS A 186 17.85 -8.44 9.37
C LYS A 186 19.09 -8.08 8.54
N LEU A 187 18.92 -7.11 7.63
CA LEU A 187 20.05 -6.50 6.93
C LEU A 187 20.80 -5.51 7.82
N ASN A 188 22.12 -5.50 7.69
CA ASN A 188 23.01 -4.62 8.43
C ASN A 188 23.38 -3.40 7.57
N TYR A 189 22.94 -2.26 8.05
CA TYR A 189 23.36 -0.96 7.52
C TYR A 189 24.16 -0.21 8.59
N CYS A 190 25.29 0.36 8.19
CA CYS A 190 25.94 1.37 9.00
C CYS A 190 25.39 2.76 8.67
N ASP A 191 25.59 3.74 9.56
CA ASP A 191 25.26 5.16 9.29
C ASP A 191 26.17 5.81 8.24
N PHE A 192 27.12 5.05 7.73
CA PHE A 192 28.04 5.43 6.66
C PHE A 192 28.00 4.37 5.56
N TYR A 193 28.42 4.74 4.36
CA TYR A 193 28.45 3.91 3.18
C TYR A 193 29.22 2.58 3.40
N THR A 194 28.60 1.47 3.01
CA THR A 194 29.15 0.10 3.06
C THR A 194 28.80 -0.67 1.78
N GLY A 195 29.36 -1.90 1.67
CA GLY A 195 29.01 -2.81 0.57
C GLY A 195 27.53 -3.18 0.49
N THR A 196 26.82 -3.23 1.63
CA THR A 196 25.36 -3.46 1.67
C THR A 196 24.59 -2.36 0.90
N TRP A 197 25.02 -1.10 1.01
CA TRP A 197 24.38 0.01 0.29
C TRP A 197 24.48 -0.19 -1.24
N GLU A 198 25.66 -0.56 -1.74
CA GLU A 198 25.84 -0.81 -3.19
C GLU A 198 25.03 -2.01 -3.66
N LYS A 199 25.00 -3.11 -2.90
CA LYS A 199 24.22 -4.29 -3.26
C LYS A 199 22.72 -3.96 -3.37
N MET A 200 22.18 -3.16 -2.44
CA MET A 200 20.79 -2.73 -2.46
C MET A 200 20.51 -1.72 -3.58
N TYR A 201 21.47 -0.85 -3.91
CA TYR A 201 21.36 0.03 -5.08
C TYR A 201 21.28 -0.77 -6.38
N GLU A 202 22.14 -1.77 -6.58
CA GLU A 202 22.12 -2.60 -7.78
C GLU A 202 20.81 -3.37 -7.93
N ILE A 203 20.17 -3.78 -6.84
CA ILE A 203 18.83 -4.40 -6.85
C ILE A 203 17.78 -3.43 -7.40
N VAL A 204 17.70 -2.22 -6.86
CA VAL A 204 16.73 -1.22 -7.31
C VAL A 204 17.00 -0.81 -8.76
N ARG A 205 18.27 -0.60 -9.11
CA ARG A 205 18.71 -0.30 -10.47
C ARG A 205 18.33 -1.39 -11.47
N PHE A 206 18.50 -2.66 -11.11
CA PHE A 206 18.13 -3.81 -11.94
C PHE A 206 16.65 -3.76 -12.34
N TRP A 207 15.75 -3.47 -11.40
CA TRP A 207 14.33 -3.36 -11.68
C TRP A 207 13.95 -2.09 -12.44
N ALA A 208 14.59 -0.97 -12.16
CA ALA A 208 14.41 0.26 -12.92
C ALA A 208 14.79 0.07 -14.40
N LEU A 209 15.92 -0.62 -14.68
CA LEU A 209 16.33 -1.01 -16.03
C LEU A 209 15.33 -1.93 -16.74
N LYS A 210 14.51 -2.68 -15.98
CA LYS A 210 13.45 -3.54 -16.52
C LYS A 210 12.10 -2.85 -16.71
N GLY A 211 12.07 -1.53 -16.52
CA GLY A 211 10.88 -0.72 -16.77
C GLY A 211 9.94 -0.58 -15.57
N VAL A 212 10.41 -0.86 -14.36
CA VAL A 212 9.65 -0.52 -13.14
C VAL A 212 9.71 0.99 -12.93
N ASP A 213 8.55 1.63 -12.79
CA ASP A 213 8.40 3.10 -12.71
C ASP A 213 8.41 3.62 -11.28
N GLY A 214 8.33 2.75 -10.29
CA GLY A 214 8.36 3.17 -8.90
C GLY A 214 8.49 2.03 -7.91
N PHE A 215 8.90 2.39 -6.69
CA PHE A 215 9.12 1.44 -5.60
C PHE A 215 8.35 1.85 -4.34
N ARG A 216 7.54 0.94 -3.82
CA ARG A 216 7.03 1.04 -2.45
C ARG A 216 8.08 0.44 -1.51
N CYS A 217 8.66 1.29 -0.69
CA CYS A 217 9.73 0.92 0.23
C CYS A 217 9.14 0.50 1.58
N ASP A 218 9.33 -0.79 1.89
CA ASP A 218 8.84 -1.43 3.09
C ASP A 218 9.62 -0.97 4.33
N MET A 219 8.91 -0.64 5.42
CA MET A 219 9.46 -0.39 6.75
C MET A 219 10.72 0.48 6.77
N VAL A 220 10.70 1.62 6.05
CA VAL A 220 11.89 2.49 5.89
C VAL A 220 12.42 3.08 7.20
N GLU A 221 11.59 3.11 8.25
CA GLU A 221 12.00 3.57 9.58
C GLU A 221 12.97 2.60 10.29
N LEU A 222 13.08 1.35 9.78
CA LEU A 222 13.98 0.32 10.32
C LEU A 222 15.36 0.30 9.64
N VAL A 223 15.59 1.19 8.68
CA VAL A 223 16.89 1.37 8.01
C VAL A 223 17.36 2.81 8.14
N PRO A 224 18.69 3.10 8.03
CA PRO A 224 19.17 4.47 8.16
C PRO A 224 18.58 5.39 7.08
N ALA A 225 18.05 6.53 7.49
CA ALA A 225 17.55 7.56 6.57
C ALA A 225 18.63 8.06 5.59
N SER A 226 19.89 8.07 6.03
CA SER A 226 21.07 8.38 5.21
C SER A 226 21.25 7.41 4.04
N PHE A 227 21.00 6.11 4.24
CA PHE A 227 20.99 5.11 3.18
C PHE A 227 19.89 5.41 2.15
N MET A 228 18.65 5.60 2.61
CA MET A 228 17.53 5.88 1.71
C MET A 228 17.76 7.17 0.91
N LYS A 229 18.28 8.22 1.55
CA LYS A 229 18.65 9.48 0.86
C LYS A 229 19.66 9.23 -0.24
N TRP A 230 20.71 8.50 0.05
CA TRP A 230 21.78 8.18 -0.91
C TRP A 230 21.23 7.33 -2.08
N LEU A 231 20.43 6.29 -1.77
CA LEU A 231 19.84 5.40 -2.75
C LEU A 231 18.93 6.16 -3.71
N ILE A 232 17.99 6.94 -3.16
CA ILE A 232 17.00 7.70 -3.95
C ILE A 232 17.70 8.70 -4.86
N ALA A 233 18.65 9.47 -4.33
CA ALA A 233 19.40 10.44 -5.12
C ALA A 233 20.12 9.76 -6.30
N ARG A 234 20.81 8.65 -6.04
CA ARG A 234 21.59 7.93 -7.04
C ARG A 234 20.71 7.26 -8.11
N ILE A 235 19.56 6.70 -7.72
CA ILE A 235 18.61 6.13 -8.69
C ILE A 235 17.98 7.24 -9.55
N LYS A 236 17.62 8.38 -8.95
CA LYS A 236 17.01 9.49 -9.69
C LYS A 236 17.98 10.21 -10.63
N ASP A 237 19.28 10.16 -10.37
CA ASP A 237 20.30 10.65 -11.30
C ASP A 237 20.31 9.86 -12.62
N GLU A 238 20.06 8.54 -12.58
CA GLU A 238 19.99 7.67 -13.76
C GLU A 238 18.56 7.53 -14.31
N PHE A 239 17.55 7.50 -13.42
CA PHE A 239 16.13 7.29 -13.72
C PHE A 239 15.27 8.39 -13.06
N PRO A 240 15.27 9.62 -13.55
CA PRO A 240 14.60 10.75 -12.90
C PRO A 240 13.07 10.59 -12.80
N GLN A 241 12.47 9.72 -13.61
CA GLN A 241 11.04 9.44 -13.62
C GLN A 241 10.60 8.41 -12.56
N VAL A 242 11.53 7.67 -11.95
CA VAL A 242 11.22 6.66 -10.94
C VAL A 242 10.76 7.33 -9.65
N ILE A 243 9.62 6.88 -9.13
CA ILE A 243 9.07 7.39 -7.87
C ILE A 243 9.34 6.44 -6.70
N PHE A 244 9.49 7.02 -5.51
CA PHE A 244 9.67 6.28 -4.26
C PHE A 244 8.55 6.60 -3.30
N ILE A 245 7.87 5.55 -2.81
CA ILE A 245 6.79 5.63 -1.84
C ILE A 245 7.27 5.00 -0.54
N ALA A 246 7.23 5.75 0.57
CA ALA A 246 7.67 5.26 1.86
C ALA A 246 6.50 4.78 2.73
N GLU A 247 6.70 3.65 3.37
CA GLU A 247 5.90 3.24 4.52
C GLU A 247 6.50 3.84 5.79
N VAL A 248 5.84 4.88 6.34
CA VAL A 248 6.26 5.61 7.54
C VAL A 248 5.09 5.72 8.50
N TYR A 249 5.31 5.39 9.77
CA TYR A 249 4.28 5.43 10.82
C TYR A 249 4.45 6.61 11.77
N GLU A 250 5.67 7.13 11.98
CA GLU A 250 5.94 8.27 12.85
C GLU A 250 5.67 9.59 12.11
N LYS A 251 4.53 10.23 12.37
CA LYS A 251 4.10 11.49 11.71
C LYS A 251 5.12 12.62 11.83
N GLU A 252 5.81 12.69 12.96
CA GLU A 252 6.84 13.69 13.23
C GLU A 252 8.03 13.59 12.25
N LYS A 253 8.22 12.43 11.63
CA LYS A 253 9.27 12.18 10.63
C LYS A 253 8.84 12.46 9.19
N TYR A 254 7.55 12.72 8.91
CA TYR A 254 7.05 12.91 7.54
C TYR A 254 7.87 13.97 6.78
N ARG A 255 8.11 15.14 7.39
CA ARG A 255 8.90 16.20 6.75
C ARG A 255 10.33 15.76 6.44
N MET A 256 10.98 15.06 7.35
CA MET A 256 12.33 14.54 7.15
C MET A 256 12.38 13.59 5.93
N TYR A 257 11.43 12.64 5.84
CA TYR A 257 11.42 11.69 4.72
C TYR A 257 11.10 12.34 3.38
N VAL A 258 10.26 13.38 3.35
CA VAL A 258 9.96 14.13 2.12
C VAL A 258 11.09 15.10 1.77
N ASP A 259 11.45 16.00 2.69
CA ASP A 259 12.27 17.17 2.39
C ASP A 259 13.77 16.85 2.41
N GLU A 260 14.22 15.92 3.27
CA GLU A 260 15.63 15.61 3.45
C GLU A 260 16.05 14.31 2.80
N VAL A 261 15.23 13.25 2.90
CA VAL A 261 15.51 11.93 2.32
C VAL A 261 15.14 11.89 0.84
N GLY A 262 14.04 12.55 0.44
CA GLY A 262 13.65 12.72 -0.95
C GLY A 262 12.63 11.75 -1.49
N PHE A 263 11.82 11.12 -0.62
CA PHE A 263 10.67 10.32 -1.07
C PHE A 263 9.66 11.19 -1.81
N ASP A 264 9.05 10.65 -2.84
CA ASP A 264 8.00 11.32 -3.61
C ASP A 264 6.68 11.31 -2.87
N LEU A 265 6.34 10.20 -2.23
CA LEU A 265 5.10 9.99 -1.48
C LEU A 265 5.36 9.22 -0.18
N LEU A 266 4.55 9.51 0.83
CA LEU A 266 4.49 8.76 2.08
C LEU A 266 3.09 8.21 2.31
N TYR A 267 2.96 7.04 2.91
CA TYR A 267 1.67 6.58 3.43
C TYR A 267 1.12 7.56 4.47
N ASP A 268 -0.12 8.02 4.31
CA ASP A 268 -0.82 8.75 5.37
C ASP A 268 -1.57 7.79 6.32
N LYS A 269 -0.84 6.79 6.83
CA LYS A 269 -1.38 5.78 7.73
C LYS A 269 -1.76 6.38 9.09
N SER A 270 -0.79 6.96 9.78
CA SER A 270 -0.97 7.52 11.12
C SER A 270 -1.62 8.90 11.13
N GLY A 271 -1.77 9.51 9.95
CA GLY A 271 -2.49 10.75 9.74
C GLY A 271 -3.95 10.53 9.35
N LEU A 272 -4.24 10.60 8.03
CA LEU A 272 -5.62 10.58 7.54
C LEU A 272 -6.28 9.21 7.77
N TYR A 273 -5.61 8.09 7.45
CA TYR A 273 -6.22 6.77 7.60
C TYR A 273 -6.69 6.51 9.03
N ASP A 274 -5.81 6.62 10.03
CA ASP A 274 -6.17 6.38 11.43
C ASP A 274 -7.23 7.35 11.94
N THR A 275 -7.18 8.61 11.47
CA THR A 275 -8.17 9.62 11.85
C THR A 275 -9.54 9.30 11.26
N VAL A 276 -9.62 9.01 9.96
CA VAL A 276 -10.89 8.66 9.29
C VAL A 276 -11.48 7.39 9.89
N ARG A 277 -10.64 6.37 10.13
CA ARG A 277 -11.07 5.12 10.75
C ARG A 277 -11.67 5.37 12.14
N ALA A 278 -10.99 6.14 12.98
CA ALA A 278 -11.46 6.44 14.33
C ALA A 278 -12.76 7.28 14.33
N VAL A 279 -12.94 8.20 13.38
CA VAL A 279 -14.20 8.94 13.21
C VAL A 279 -15.34 8.01 12.77
N THR A 280 -15.05 7.07 11.86
CA THR A 280 -16.05 6.13 11.33
C THR A 280 -16.45 5.09 12.38
N CYS A 281 -15.49 4.48 13.08
CA CYS A 281 -15.70 3.28 13.89
C CYS A 281 -15.72 3.54 15.39
N ASP A 282 -14.86 4.46 15.88
CA ASP A 282 -14.57 4.58 17.33
C ASP A 282 -15.26 5.80 17.95
N GLY A 283 -16.11 6.50 17.20
CA GLY A 283 -16.84 7.67 17.68
C GLY A 283 -15.99 8.93 17.90
N LYS A 284 -14.77 8.97 17.37
CA LYS A 284 -13.92 10.18 17.40
C LYS A 284 -14.63 11.33 16.69
N SER A 285 -14.43 12.56 17.21
CA SER A 285 -14.99 13.75 16.57
C SER A 285 -14.43 13.98 15.17
N ALA A 286 -15.30 14.35 14.20
CA ALA A 286 -14.90 14.71 12.84
C ALA A 286 -13.99 15.97 12.80
N CYS A 287 -13.95 16.78 13.86
CA CYS A 287 -12.97 17.87 14.01
C CYS A 287 -11.51 17.36 13.93
N ALA A 288 -11.27 16.09 14.22
CA ALA A 288 -9.93 15.50 14.09
C ALA A 288 -9.41 15.52 12.65
N LEU A 289 -10.29 15.53 11.65
CA LEU A 289 -9.92 15.65 10.24
C LEU A 289 -9.31 17.01 9.93
N THR A 290 -9.90 18.10 10.48
CA THR A 290 -9.30 19.45 10.42
C THR A 290 -7.91 19.49 11.03
N TRP A 291 -7.72 18.87 12.22
CA TRP A 291 -6.42 18.85 12.88
C TRP A 291 -5.36 18.11 12.07
N ASN A 292 -5.72 16.98 11.46
CA ASN A 292 -4.80 16.24 10.61
C ASN A 292 -4.45 17.02 9.34
N TRP A 293 -5.45 17.62 8.70
CA TRP A 293 -5.26 18.44 7.51
C TRP A 293 -4.33 19.64 7.78
N GLN A 294 -4.51 20.33 8.91
CA GLN A 294 -3.63 21.43 9.34
C GLN A 294 -2.21 20.96 9.68
N PHE A 295 -2.07 19.78 10.33
CA PHE A 295 -0.76 19.20 10.64
C PHE A 295 0.06 18.91 9.39
N LEU A 296 -0.56 18.39 8.35
CA LEU A 296 0.12 18.08 7.10
C LEU A 296 0.53 19.34 6.31
N ASP A 297 -0.25 20.42 6.39
CA ASP A 297 0.03 21.69 5.72
C ASP A 297 0.44 21.48 4.24
N ASN A 298 1.63 21.91 3.84
CA ASN A 298 2.16 21.74 2.49
C ASN A 298 2.63 20.32 2.14
N LEU A 299 2.62 19.38 3.09
CA LEU A 299 2.91 17.97 2.81
C LEU A 299 1.74 17.21 2.15
N GLN A 300 0.52 17.75 2.19
CA GLN A 300 -0.67 17.07 1.68
C GLN A 300 -0.49 16.46 0.27
N PRO A 301 0.07 17.15 -0.73
CA PRO A 301 0.27 16.56 -2.05
C PRO A 301 1.34 15.46 -2.10
N ARG A 302 2.10 15.29 -1.03
CA ARG A 302 3.17 14.30 -0.88
C ARG A 302 2.75 13.08 -0.05
N MET A 303 1.48 13.02 0.35
CA MET A 303 0.91 11.88 1.03
C MET A 303 0.26 10.93 0.01
N LEU A 304 0.22 9.65 0.34
CA LEU A 304 -0.56 8.64 -0.36
C LEU A 304 -1.72 8.24 0.54
N ASP A 305 -2.90 8.78 0.24
CA ASP A 305 -4.12 8.52 0.99
C ASP A 305 -4.69 7.15 0.61
N PHE A 306 -5.30 6.46 1.57
CA PHE A 306 -5.93 5.16 1.36
C PHE A 306 -6.94 4.83 2.45
N LEU A 307 -7.81 3.86 2.20
CA LEU A 307 -8.72 3.28 3.19
C LEU A 307 -8.45 1.80 3.45
N GLU A 308 -7.79 1.13 2.54
CA GLU A 308 -7.44 -0.28 2.62
C GLU A 308 -6.06 -0.52 2.01
N ASN A 309 -5.34 -1.48 2.57
CA ASN A 309 -4.16 -2.08 1.97
C ASN A 309 -4.03 -3.55 2.43
N HIS A 310 -2.90 -4.18 2.20
CA HIS A 310 -2.68 -5.58 2.56
C HIS A 310 -2.44 -5.80 4.07
N ASP A 311 -2.19 -4.75 4.85
CA ASP A 311 -1.95 -4.79 6.29
C ASP A 311 -3.16 -4.33 7.10
N GLU A 312 -4.11 -3.61 6.49
CA GLU A 312 -5.25 -3.02 7.16
C GLU A 312 -6.55 -3.77 6.86
N GLN A 313 -7.53 -3.64 7.78
CA GLN A 313 -8.85 -4.23 7.57
C GLN A 313 -9.56 -3.60 6.37
N ARG A 314 -10.35 -4.41 5.66
CA ARG A 314 -11.25 -3.95 4.61
C ARG A 314 -12.32 -3.01 5.21
N VAL A 315 -12.67 -1.96 4.50
CA VAL A 315 -13.72 -1.00 4.93
C VAL A 315 -15.04 -1.71 5.19
N ALA A 316 -15.41 -2.64 4.31
CA ALA A 316 -16.67 -3.38 4.44
C ALA A 316 -16.63 -4.51 5.48
N SER A 317 -15.51 -4.73 6.19
CA SER A 317 -15.39 -5.75 7.24
C SER A 317 -16.12 -5.33 8.52
N ASP A 318 -16.48 -6.34 9.34
CA ASP A 318 -17.02 -6.11 10.69
C ASP A 318 -15.99 -5.46 11.65
N PHE A 319 -14.73 -5.37 11.23
CA PHE A 319 -13.62 -4.76 11.97
C PHE A 319 -13.35 -3.29 11.56
N PHE A 320 -14.07 -2.77 10.57
CA PHE A 320 -14.04 -1.37 10.16
C PHE A 320 -15.47 -0.84 10.11
N ALA A 321 -16.03 -0.51 8.94
CA ALA A 321 -17.35 0.12 8.82
C ALA A 321 -18.53 -0.87 8.75
N GLY A 322 -18.27 -2.17 8.54
CA GLY A 322 -19.30 -3.23 8.47
C GLY A 322 -19.97 -3.40 7.11
N SER A 323 -19.97 -2.37 6.27
CA SER A 323 -20.39 -2.41 4.87
C SER A 323 -19.64 -1.37 4.04
N ALA A 324 -19.69 -1.50 2.71
CA ALA A 324 -19.08 -0.52 1.81
C ALA A 324 -19.76 0.85 1.94
N GLU A 325 -21.09 0.85 2.09
CA GLU A 325 -21.91 2.07 2.21
C GLU A 325 -21.60 2.85 3.49
N ALA A 326 -21.42 2.14 4.61
CA ALA A 326 -21.04 2.78 5.87
C ALA A 326 -19.65 3.42 5.81
N GLY A 327 -18.85 3.09 4.80
CA GLY A 327 -17.54 3.70 4.52
C GLY A 327 -17.58 4.88 3.53
N TYR A 328 -18.72 5.27 2.98
CA TYR A 328 -18.74 6.31 1.93
C TYR A 328 -18.32 7.69 2.42
N ALA A 329 -18.69 8.10 3.64
CA ALA A 329 -18.19 9.35 4.20
C ALA A 329 -16.66 9.39 4.26
N ALA A 330 -16.06 8.27 4.70
CA ALA A 330 -14.61 8.07 4.72
C ALA A 330 -13.98 8.15 3.31
N LEU A 331 -14.63 7.50 2.32
CA LEU A 331 -14.21 7.52 0.92
C LEU A 331 -14.23 8.96 0.36
N GLY A 332 -15.29 9.71 0.60
CA GLY A 332 -15.43 11.09 0.14
C GLY A 332 -14.36 12.01 0.71
N VAL A 333 -14.06 11.88 2.00
CA VAL A 333 -12.98 12.65 2.64
C VAL A 333 -11.62 12.26 2.08
N SER A 334 -11.28 10.95 2.05
CA SER A 334 -9.96 10.50 1.64
C SER A 334 -9.63 10.78 0.18
N LEU A 335 -10.64 10.83 -0.71
CA LEU A 335 -10.44 11.09 -2.14
C LEU A 335 -10.53 12.57 -2.53
N LEU A 336 -11.25 13.40 -1.75
CA LEU A 336 -11.65 14.73 -2.21
C LEU A 336 -11.11 15.88 -1.36
N LEU A 337 -10.54 15.58 -0.16
CA LEU A 337 -10.13 16.64 0.77
C LEU A 337 -8.95 17.47 0.26
N ASN A 338 -7.98 16.80 -0.37
CA ASN A 338 -6.73 17.44 -0.81
C ASN A 338 -6.32 16.95 -2.22
N THR A 339 -5.10 17.27 -2.65
CA THR A 339 -4.54 16.87 -3.94
C THR A 339 -3.63 15.63 -3.84
N ALA A 340 -3.63 14.94 -2.71
CA ALA A 340 -2.88 13.71 -2.53
C ALA A 340 -3.38 12.61 -3.50
N PRO A 341 -2.50 11.80 -4.08
CA PRO A 341 -2.93 10.60 -4.77
C PRO A 341 -3.58 9.62 -3.79
N PHE A 342 -4.53 8.83 -4.31
CA PHE A 342 -5.25 7.84 -3.54
C PHE A 342 -4.89 6.42 -3.99
N MET A 343 -4.58 5.55 -3.04
CA MET A 343 -4.35 4.13 -3.29
C MET A 343 -5.65 3.34 -3.14
N LEU A 344 -6.19 2.86 -4.25
CA LEU A 344 -7.32 1.94 -4.26
C LEU A 344 -6.82 0.51 -4.12
N TYR A 345 -7.18 -0.17 -3.04
CA TYR A 345 -6.86 -1.58 -2.86
C TYR A 345 -7.87 -2.44 -3.63
N PHE A 346 -7.37 -3.37 -4.45
CA PHE A 346 -8.19 -4.18 -5.35
C PHE A 346 -9.30 -4.95 -4.61
N GLY A 347 -10.54 -4.86 -5.11
CA GLY A 347 -11.74 -5.39 -4.47
C GLY A 347 -12.45 -4.41 -3.54
N GLN A 348 -11.81 -3.33 -3.10
CA GLN A 348 -12.44 -2.27 -2.31
C GLN A 348 -13.65 -1.69 -3.05
N GLU A 349 -13.50 -1.47 -4.35
CA GLU A 349 -14.51 -0.91 -5.25
C GLU A 349 -15.73 -1.81 -5.49
N VAL A 350 -15.70 -3.04 -4.99
CA VAL A 350 -16.84 -3.97 -5.02
C VAL A 350 -17.25 -4.44 -3.61
N GLY A 351 -16.72 -3.79 -2.58
CA GLY A 351 -17.07 -4.06 -1.19
C GLY A 351 -16.53 -5.40 -0.67
N GLU A 352 -15.29 -5.77 -1.04
CA GLU A 352 -14.61 -6.93 -0.45
C GLU A 352 -14.52 -6.76 1.07
N ARG A 353 -14.91 -7.81 1.82
CA ARG A 353 -15.05 -7.71 3.27
C ARG A 353 -13.85 -8.25 4.07
N GLY A 354 -13.03 -9.13 3.50
CA GLY A 354 -11.96 -9.81 4.24
C GLY A 354 -12.51 -10.63 5.44
N MET A 355 -13.71 -11.20 5.30
CA MET A 355 -14.40 -11.92 6.36
C MET A 355 -14.43 -13.44 6.12
N ASP A 356 -13.66 -13.92 5.15
CA ASP A 356 -13.49 -15.35 4.93
C ASP A 356 -12.60 -15.96 6.03
N ASN A 357 -12.83 -17.22 6.35
CA ASN A 357 -11.99 -17.96 7.28
C ASN A 357 -10.71 -18.42 6.58
N GLU A 358 -9.72 -17.54 6.55
CA GLU A 358 -8.45 -17.78 5.88
C GLU A 358 -7.60 -18.82 6.60
N PRO A 359 -6.87 -19.70 5.87
CA PRO A 359 -6.14 -20.81 6.49
C PRO A 359 -5.09 -20.39 7.52
N PHE A 360 -4.35 -19.29 7.26
CA PHE A 360 -3.32 -18.81 8.16
C PHE A 360 -3.83 -17.78 9.17
N SER A 361 -4.58 -16.78 8.71
CA SER A 361 -4.95 -15.60 9.51
C SER A 361 -6.31 -15.75 10.20
N GLY A 362 -7.16 -16.67 9.75
CA GLY A 362 -8.55 -16.75 10.19
C GLY A 362 -9.37 -15.53 9.80
N VAL A 363 -10.47 -15.27 10.51
CA VAL A 363 -11.34 -14.12 10.26
C VAL A 363 -10.83 -12.90 11.03
N ASN A 364 -10.26 -11.91 10.34
CA ASN A 364 -9.72 -10.72 10.97
C ASN A 364 -9.98 -9.40 10.19
N GLY A 365 -10.83 -9.45 9.15
CA GLY A 365 -11.16 -8.28 8.32
C GLY A 365 -10.12 -7.92 7.28
N ARG A 366 -9.06 -8.71 7.13
CA ARG A 366 -8.01 -8.53 6.11
C ARG A 366 -8.16 -9.57 5.00
N THR A 367 -7.59 -9.29 3.85
CA THR A 367 -7.40 -10.29 2.79
C THR A 367 -5.98 -10.84 2.91
N SER A 368 -5.83 -12.11 3.28
CA SER A 368 -4.53 -12.73 3.55
C SER A 368 -3.56 -12.65 2.38
N ILE A 369 -2.34 -12.23 2.70
CA ILE A 369 -1.19 -12.27 1.78
C ILE A 369 -0.35 -13.54 1.95
N PHE A 370 -0.72 -14.44 2.87
CA PHE A 370 0.05 -15.63 3.26
C PHE A 370 -0.47 -16.93 2.65
N ASP A 371 -1.62 -16.89 1.96
CA ASP A 371 -2.31 -18.08 1.49
C ASP A 371 -2.44 -18.17 -0.03
N TRP A 372 -2.52 -19.39 -0.55
CA TRP A 372 -2.96 -19.71 -1.91
C TRP A 372 -4.46 -19.99 -1.89
N TRP A 373 -5.27 -19.01 -2.19
CA TRP A 373 -6.72 -19.12 -2.15
C TRP A 373 -7.39 -18.18 -3.16
N LYS A 374 -8.70 -18.30 -3.30
CA LYS A 374 -9.48 -17.45 -4.21
C LYS A 374 -10.49 -16.66 -3.43
N VAL A 375 -10.35 -15.35 -3.48
CA VAL A 375 -11.30 -14.39 -2.89
C VAL A 375 -12.52 -14.30 -3.80
N ALA A 376 -13.70 -14.63 -3.27
CA ALA A 376 -14.92 -14.74 -4.07
C ALA A 376 -15.30 -13.44 -4.79
N SER A 377 -15.18 -12.29 -4.12
CA SER A 377 -15.47 -10.97 -4.70
C SER A 377 -14.51 -10.61 -5.83
N LEU A 378 -13.21 -10.94 -5.69
CA LEU A 378 -12.20 -10.71 -6.73
C LEU A 378 -12.44 -11.60 -7.96
N GLN A 379 -12.85 -12.85 -7.76
CA GLN A 379 -13.21 -13.74 -8.87
C GLN A 379 -14.49 -13.26 -9.55
N ALA A 380 -15.46 -12.73 -8.80
CA ALA A 380 -16.66 -12.13 -9.35
C ALA A 380 -16.35 -10.86 -10.15
N LEU A 381 -15.46 -10.01 -9.65
CA LEU A 381 -14.99 -8.82 -10.36
C LEU A 381 -14.26 -9.19 -11.65
N TYR A 382 -13.35 -10.16 -11.57
CA TYR A 382 -12.64 -10.67 -12.75
C TYR A 382 -13.61 -11.19 -13.82
N ALA A 383 -14.61 -11.99 -13.43
CA ALA A 383 -15.64 -12.49 -14.35
C ALA A 383 -16.47 -11.35 -14.96
N TYR A 384 -16.81 -10.32 -14.17
CA TYR A 384 -17.56 -9.15 -14.65
C TYR A 384 -16.76 -8.32 -15.67
N ILE A 385 -15.47 -8.16 -15.45
CA ILE A 385 -14.58 -7.43 -16.38
C ILE A 385 -14.57 -8.10 -17.76
N HIS A 386 -14.60 -9.44 -17.83
CA HIS A 386 -14.58 -10.20 -19.08
C HIS A 386 -15.97 -10.40 -19.69
N ASP A 387 -17.03 -10.38 -18.87
CA ASP A 387 -18.41 -10.48 -19.29
C ASP A 387 -19.33 -9.76 -18.29
N SER A 388 -19.77 -8.57 -18.64
CA SER A 388 -20.58 -7.71 -17.78
C SER A 388 -21.93 -8.32 -17.33
N GLN A 389 -22.34 -9.44 -17.92
CA GLN A 389 -23.53 -10.17 -17.49
C GLN A 389 -23.24 -11.18 -16.38
N LYS A 390 -21.96 -11.40 -16.06
CA LYS A 390 -21.49 -12.38 -15.06
C LYS A 390 -20.87 -11.70 -13.83
N GLY A 391 -20.58 -12.50 -12.86
CA GLY A 391 -19.76 -12.16 -11.69
C GLY A 391 -20.50 -11.33 -10.65
N LEU A 392 -20.48 -10.01 -10.76
CA LEU A 392 -20.95 -9.13 -9.71
C LEU A 392 -22.45 -9.20 -9.45
N SER A 393 -22.85 -9.26 -8.17
CA SER A 393 -24.22 -9.05 -7.72
C SER A 393 -24.71 -7.62 -8.00
N ALA A 394 -26.01 -7.39 -7.89
CA ALA A 394 -26.58 -6.05 -8.03
C ALA A 394 -26.01 -5.05 -7.00
N HIS A 395 -25.80 -5.52 -5.77
CA HIS A 395 -25.19 -4.73 -4.69
C HIS A 395 -23.73 -4.34 -5.04
N GLN A 396 -22.89 -5.30 -5.42
CA GLN A 396 -21.50 -5.04 -5.81
C GLN A 396 -21.38 -4.08 -7.00
N ARG A 397 -22.32 -4.18 -7.96
CA ARG A 397 -22.37 -3.23 -9.08
C ARG A 397 -22.72 -1.82 -8.61
N ALA A 398 -23.65 -1.66 -7.66
CA ALA A 398 -23.98 -0.35 -7.11
C ALA A 398 -22.80 0.28 -6.37
N VAL A 399 -22.05 -0.52 -5.59
CA VAL A 399 -20.80 -0.07 -4.94
C VAL A 399 -19.77 0.35 -5.99
N LEU A 400 -19.57 -0.45 -7.03
CA LEU A 400 -18.62 -0.13 -8.12
C LEU A 400 -19.00 1.18 -8.83
N GLU A 401 -20.28 1.40 -9.14
CA GLU A 401 -20.71 2.66 -9.75
C GLU A 401 -20.47 3.85 -8.84
N ARG A 402 -20.70 3.73 -7.53
CA ARG A 402 -20.37 4.80 -6.56
C ARG A 402 -18.88 5.12 -6.58
N TYR A 403 -18.01 4.10 -6.58
CA TYR A 403 -16.55 4.30 -6.70
C TYR A 403 -16.18 4.99 -8.02
N ARG A 404 -16.75 4.56 -9.14
CA ARG A 404 -16.52 5.18 -10.47
C ARG A 404 -16.89 6.66 -10.48
N GLU A 405 -18.03 7.01 -9.90
CA GLU A 405 -18.49 8.41 -9.79
C GLU A 405 -17.50 9.27 -9.01
N VAL A 406 -17.05 8.78 -7.84
CA VAL A 406 -16.14 9.53 -6.96
C VAL A 406 -14.73 9.63 -7.55
N LEU A 407 -14.21 8.54 -8.11
CA LEU A 407 -12.90 8.52 -8.79
C LEU A 407 -12.88 9.46 -10.00
N LYS A 408 -13.96 9.49 -10.78
CA LYS A 408 -14.11 10.43 -11.89
C LYS A 408 -14.17 11.88 -11.41
N LEU A 409 -14.85 12.13 -10.29
CA LEU A 409 -14.91 13.45 -9.67
C LEU A 409 -13.54 13.91 -9.19
N ALA A 410 -12.77 13.03 -8.55
CA ALA A 410 -11.42 13.30 -8.07
C ALA A 410 -10.45 13.74 -9.18
N LYS A 411 -10.69 13.35 -10.43
CA LYS A 411 -9.88 13.78 -11.60
C LYS A 411 -10.26 15.18 -12.13
N ARG A 412 -11.29 15.83 -11.62
CA ARG A 412 -11.61 17.21 -12.03
C ARG A 412 -10.54 18.18 -11.50
N PRO A 413 -10.23 19.27 -12.25
CA PRO A 413 -9.21 20.24 -11.85
C PRO A 413 -9.38 20.77 -10.43
N ALA A 414 -10.62 21.08 -10.02
CA ALA A 414 -10.91 21.54 -8.66
C ALA A 414 -10.47 20.56 -7.56
N PHE A 415 -10.47 19.25 -7.82
CA PHE A 415 -10.03 18.22 -6.86
C PHE A 415 -8.58 17.79 -7.10
N ALA A 416 -8.16 17.65 -8.35
CA ALA A 416 -6.82 17.17 -8.69
C ALA A 416 -5.73 18.23 -8.42
N GLU A 417 -6.04 19.52 -8.58
CA GLU A 417 -5.06 20.61 -8.53
C GLU A 417 -5.51 21.79 -7.67
N GLY A 418 -6.81 21.83 -7.31
CA GLY A 418 -7.45 22.95 -6.63
C GLY A 418 -7.05 23.11 -5.16
N LYS A 419 -7.41 24.29 -4.64
CA LYS A 419 -7.24 24.60 -3.21
C LYS A 419 -8.38 24.03 -2.38
N THR A 420 -8.09 23.73 -1.12
CA THR A 420 -9.07 23.34 -0.10
C THR A 420 -9.35 24.48 0.86
N PHE A 421 -10.61 24.63 1.27
CA PHE A 421 -11.00 25.51 2.38
C PHE A 421 -11.89 24.73 3.35
N ASP A 422 -11.43 24.53 4.58
CA ASP A 422 -12.21 23.86 5.64
C ASP A 422 -13.31 24.80 6.17
N LEU A 423 -14.53 24.28 6.25
CA LEU A 423 -15.70 25.01 6.71
C LEU A 423 -16.15 24.65 8.13
N GLY A 424 -15.47 23.71 8.81
CA GLY A 424 -15.93 23.17 10.10
C GLY A 424 -16.07 24.21 11.22
N TYR A 425 -15.26 25.25 11.22
CA TYR A 425 -15.18 26.25 12.27
C TYR A 425 -16.33 27.30 12.29
N CYS A 426 -17.06 27.46 11.19
CA CYS A 426 -17.98 28.58 11.01
C CYS A 426 -19.47 28.15 10.90
N GLN A 427 -19.79 26.91 11.25
CA GLN A 427 -21.11 26.35 11.02
C GLN A 427 -22.14 26.65 12.12
N GLY A 428 -23.45 26.48 11.79
CA GLY A 428 -24.57 26.73 12.69
C GLY A 428 -25.16 25.45 13.31
N ALA A 429 -26.34 25.59 13.91
CA ALA A 429 -26.98 24.56 14.74
C ALA A 429 -27.34 23.24 14.02
N THR A 430 -27.46 23.24 12.69
CA THR A 430 -27.73 22.03 11.90
C THR A 430 -26.48 21.22 11.60
N PHE A 431 -25.29 21.77 11.89
CA PHE A 431 -24.01 21.11 11.70
C PHE A 431 -23.49 20.52 13.01
N ASN A 432 -23.36 19.22 13.08
CA ASN A 432 -22.74 18.54 14.21
C ASN A 432 -21.23 18.34 13.96
N PRO A 433 -20.34 19.10 14.63
CA PRO A 433 -18.90 19.01 14.36
C PRO A 433 -18.27 17.67 14.75
N ASP A 434 -18.97 16.86 15.55
CA ASP A 434 -18.50 15.51 15.88
C ASP A 434 -18.79 14.49 14.79
N ARG A 435 -19.79 14.77 13.93
CA ARG A 435 -20.25 13.82 12.91
C ARG A 435 -20.17 14.36 11.49
N HIS A 436 -20.10 15.68 11.32
CA HIS A 436 -20.10 16.32 10.01
C HIS A 436 -18.74 16.95 9.71
N PHE A 437 -18.28 16.79 8.48
CA PHE A 437 -17.10 17.46 7.97
C PHE A 437 -17.43 18.12 6.63
N ALA A 438 -17.11 19.40 6.49
CA ALA A 438 -17.46 20.17 5.30
C ALA A 438 -16.26 20.99 4.82
N PHE A 439 -16.05 20.99 3.52
CA PHE A 439 -14.97 21.75 2.89
C PHE A 439 -15.32 22.16 1.46
N LEU A 440 -14.60 23.15 0.96
CA LEU A 440 -14.65 23.59 -0.43
C LEU A 440 -13.40 23.12 -1.17
N ARG A 441 -13.59 22.82 -2.46
CA ARG A 441 -12.52 22.61 -3.42
C ARG A 441 -12.71 23.56 -4.60
N SER A 442 -11.65 24.24 -5.02
CA SER A 442 -11.73 25.18 -6.14
C SER A 442 -10.41 25.31 -6.89
N ASP A 443 -10.49 25.35 -8.22
CA ASP A 443 -9.38 25.72 -9.12
C ASP A 443 -9.47 27.20 -9.58
N GLY A 444 -10.41 27.96 -9.02
CA GLY A 444 -10.72 29.34 -9.40
C GLY A 444 -11.73 29.47 -10.56
N THR A 445 -12.04 28.38 -11.27
CA THR A 445 -13.04 28.34 -12.35
C THR A 445 -14.31 27.61 -11.95
N GLU A 446 -14.17 26.57 -11.16
CA GLU A 446 -15.28 25.84 -10.55
C GLU A 446 -15.01 25.65 -9.06
N THR A 447 -16.08 25.76 -8.27
CA THR A 447 -16.04 25.53 -6.83
C THR A 447 -17.03 24.46 -6.45
N TRP A 448 -16.60 23.54 -5.63
CA TRP A 448 -17.38 22.41 -5.16
C TRP A 448 -17.44 22.40 -3.64
N LEU A 449 -18.65 22.25 -3.10
CA LEU A 449 -18.89 21.98 -1.70
C LEU A 449 -18.99 20.48 -1.49
N VAL A 450 -18.20 19.96 -0.55
CA VAL A 450 -18.25 18.57 -0.08
C VAL A 450 -18.71 18.60 1.37
N VAL A 451 -19.74 17.79 1.69
CA VAL A 451 -20.23 17.60 3.06
C VAL A 451 -20.30 16.11 3.34
N ALA A 452 -19.46 15.64 4.26
CA ALA A 452 -19.44 14.26 4.74
C ALA A 452 -20.20 14.16 6.07
N ASN A 453 -20.96 13.08 6.23
CA ASN A 453 -21.76 12.76 7.40
C ASN A 453 -21.38 11.38 7.94
N PHE A 454 -20.76 11.32 9.08
CA PHE A 454 -20.39 10.11 9.81
C PHE A 454 -21.45 9.67 10.83
N GLY A 455 -22.67 10.15 10.70
CA GLY A 455 -23.80 9.88 11.56
C GLY A 455 -25.07 9.54 10.76
N SER A 456 -26.23 9.65 11.39
CA SER A 456 -27.52 9.41 10.76
C SER A 456 -27.86 10.49 9.70
N ASP A 457 -28.85 10.22 8.86
CA ASP A 457 -29.39 11.18 7.88
C ASP A 457 -29.61 12.56 8.49
N ALA A 458 -29.13 13.60 7.84
CA ALA A 458 -29.20 14.95 8.34
C ALA A 458 -29.45 16.01 7.25
N GLY A 459 -30.38 16.92 7.53
CA GLY A 459 -30.51 18.18 6.81
C GLY A 459 -29.51 19.20 7.34
N ILE A 460 -28.48 19.51 6.56
CA ILE A 460 -27.36 20.35 6.97
C ILE A 460 -27.37 21.64 6.19
N THR A 461 -27.35 22.77 6.89
CA THR A 461 -27.18 24.09 6.29
C THR A 461 -25.76 24.57 6.46
N ILE A 462 -25.05 24.70 5.36
CA ILE A 462 -23.65 25.13 5.31
C ILE A 462 -23.58 26.64 5.11
N ARG A 463 -22.84 27.30 6.00
CA ARG A 463 -22.44 28.69 5.88
C ARG A 463 -21.09 28.77 5.20
N ILE A 464 -20.98 29.61 4.19
CA ILE A 464 -19.73 29.86 3.47
C ILE A 464 -19.28 31.27 3.85
N PRO A 465 -18.18 31.41 4.60
CA PRO A 465 -17.70 32.72 5.03
C PRO A 465 -17.04 33.48 3.87
N ILE A 466 -17.00 34.79 3.95
CA ILE A 466 -16.48 35.65 2.88
C ILE A 466 -15.00 35.41 2.61
N GLU A 467 -14.23 35.10 3.66
CA GLU A 467 -12.81 34.74 3.55
C GLU A 467 -12.56 33.48 2.72
N ALA A 468 -13.54 32.59 2.59
CA ALA A 468 -13.45 31.44 1.69
C ALA A 468 -13.46 31.88 0.23
N ALA A 469 -14.36 32.85 -0.13
CA ALA A 469 -14.42 33.42 -1.47
C ALA A 469 -13.12 34.14 -1.83
N ASP A 470 -12.57 34.92 -0.89
CA ASP A 470 -11.30 35.65 -1.07
C ASP A 470 -10.13 34.70 -1.26
N TYR A 471 -10.04 33.64 -0.42
CA TYR A 471 -8.97 32.65 -0.50
C TYR A 471 -9.00 31.80 -1.77
N LEU A 472 -10.21 31.41 -2.20
CA LEU A 472 -10.41 30.58 -3.39
C LEU A 472 -10.46 31.38 -4.69
N GLY A 473 -10.57 32.71 -4.61
CA GLY A 473 -10.64 33.60 -5.78
C GLY A 473 -11.95 33.46 -6.58
N THR A 474 -13.07 33.25 -5.89
CA THR A 474 -14.39 32.98 -6.53
C THR A 474 -15.52 33.75 -5.87
N SER A 475 -16.68 33.84 -6.54
CA SER A 475 -17.91 34.38 -5.96
C SER A 475 -18.77 33.22 -5.49
N LEU A 476 -19.13 33.21 -4.22
CA LEU A 476 -19.91 32.14 -3.61
C LEU A 476 -21.26 32.66 -3.09
N SER A 477 -22.32 31.88 -3.28
CA SER A 477 -23.65 32.15 -2.67
C SER A 477 -23.84 31.27 -1.43
N THR A 478 -24.40 31.86 -0.38
CA THR A 478 -24.63 31.26 0.92
C THR A 478 -25.96 31.70 1.53
N PRO A 479 -26.62 30.89 2.37
CA PRO A 479 -26.29 29.51 2.78
C PRO A 479 -26.68 28.44 1.75
N VAL A 480 -26.11 27.23 1.86
CA VAL A 480 -26.45 26.03 1.09
C VAL A 480 -27.05 24.99 2.02
N THR A 481 -28.28 24.53 1.76
CA THR A 481 -28.90 23.46 2.56
C THR A 481 -28.94 22.18 1.77
N LEU A 482 -28.42 21.09 2.37
CA LEU A 482 -28.30 19.78 1.77
C LEU A 482 -28.89 18.72 2.68
N ASN A 483 -29.49 17.68 2.11
CA ASN A 483 -29.78 16.44 2.82
C ASN A 483 -28.62 15.48 2.59
N VAL A 484 -27.88 15.13 3.63
CA VAL A 484 -26.72 14.25 3.57
C VAL A 484 -27.08 12.92 4.22
N PRO A 485 -27.10 11.82 3.45
CA PRO A 485 -27.47 10.50 3.98
C PRO A 485 -26.56 10.04 5.10
N GLU A 486 -27.03 9.05 5.85
CA GLU A 486 -26.27 8.35 6.88
C GLU A 486 -24.96 7.77 6.30
N CYS A 487 -23.84 8.02 7.00
CA CYS A 487 -22.51 7.51 6.66
C CYS A 487 -22.06 7.78 5.21
N ASP A 488 -22.59 8.81 4.57
CA ASP A 488 -22.34 9.17 3.18
C ASP A 488 -21.84 10.63 3.06
N PHE A 489 -21.63 11.08 1.85
CA PHE A 489 -21.28 12.46 1.54
C PHE A 489 -22.04 12.96 0.32
N VAL A 490 -22.20 14.26 0.27
CA VAL A 490 -22.78 14.96 -0.88
C VAL A 490 -21.75 15.94 -1.44
N VAL A 491 -21.66 15.98 -2.76
CA VAL A 491 -20.83 16.92 -3.51
C VAL A 491 -21.73 17.75 -4.40
N THR A 492 -21.64 19.07 -4.30
CA THR A 492 -22.41 19.99 -5.15
C THR A 492 -21.53 21.12 -5.67
N ARG A 493 -21.71 21.48 -6.93
CA ARG A 493 -21.08 22.66 -7.50
C ARG A 493 -21.86 23.91 -7.03
N ILE A 494 -21.11 24.93 -6.62
CA ILE A 494 -21.69 26.19 -6.11
C ILE A 494 -21.16 27.40 -6.88
#